data_7266b05a75e64db8b4b64daeb29c4b25
#
_entry.id   7266b05a75e64db8b4b64daeb29c4b25
#
_cell.length_a   1.000
_cell.length_b   1.000
_cell.length_c   1.000
_cell.angle_alpha   90.00
_cell.angle_beta   90.00
_cell.angle_gamma   90.00
#
_symmetry.space_group_name_H-M   'P 1'
#
loop_
_entity.id
_entity.type
_entity.pdbx_description
1 polymer ?
#
loop_
_entity_poly.entity_id
_entity_poly.type
_entity_poly.pdbx_seq_one_letter_code
_entity_poly.pdbx_strand_id
1 'polypeptide(L)'
;ENIEDHLDHSTIENVAQQLNKAKKPLLILGGGAKESEPYLHELIEAIGAPAITTVNARGLLGNHPLCIPASPSLTCIREKILEADLVLAIGSEFGETDFDLYRDGKFPKIQYLIRVDIDRNQLNKNIKPEIAIKSSAIQFCKHLLYEIKAKRFEPKDLTQLKIDIKVIREKCKDEIERKLQDPLDLIFRLVNNF
;
A
#
# COMPACT_ATOMS: atom_id res chain seq x y z
N GLU A 1 -14.68 -15.22 -20.12
CA GLU A 1 -14.06 -14.34 -21.14
C GLU A 1 -12.63 -14.10 -20.71
N ASN A 2 -11.67 -14.61 -21.50
CA ASN A 2 -10.26 -14.29 -21.32
C ASN A 2 -10.09 -12.80 -21.60
N ILE A 3 -9.95 -12.01 -20.56
CA ILE A 3 -9.53 -10.62 -20.69
C ILE A 3 -8.03 -10.71 -21.03
N GLU A 4 -7.68 -10.61 -22.31
CA GLU A 4 -6.31 -10.33 -22.71
C GLU A 4 -6.00 -8.92 -22.23
N ASP A 5 -5.36 -8.83 -21.07
CA ASP A 5 -4.81 -7.59 -20.53
C ASP A 5 -3.60 -7.22 -21.40
N HIS A 6 -3.85 -6.43 -22.43
CA HIS A 6 -2.77 -5.76 -23.15
C HIS A 6 -2.22 -4.63 -22.27
N LEU A 7 -1.37 -5.02 -21.32
CA LEU A 7 -0.51 -4.06 -20.64
C LEU A 7 0.44 -3.48 -21.68
N ASP A 8 0.21 -2.22 -22.03
CA ASP A 8 1.11 -1.50 -22.92
C ASP A 8 2.49 -1.39 -22.28
N HIS A 9 3.51 -1.86 -23.02
CA HIS A 9 4.91 -1.82 -22.57
C HIS A 9 5.35 -0.41 -22.19
N SER A 10 4.91 0.61 -22.93
CA SER A 10 5.25 2.01 -22.64
C SER A 10 4.72 2.46 -21.29
N THR A 11 3.55 1.98 -20.88
CA THR A 11 2.97 2.25 -19.56
C THR A 11 3.81 1.61 -18.45
N ILE A 12 4.22 0.36 -18.60
CA ILE A 12 5.09 -0.32 -17.61
C ILE A 12 6.45 0.36 -17.52
N GLU A 13 7.03 0.71 -18.65
CA GLU A 13 8.29 1.46 -18.71
C GLU A 13 8.18 2.81 -17.97
N ASN A 14 7.11 3.57 -18.19
CA ASN A 14 6.87 4.82 -17.49
C ASN A 14 6.74 4.61 -15.98
N VAL A 15 5.95 3.61 -15.54
CA VAL A 15 5.82 3.26 -14.11
C VAL A 15 7.17 2.91 -13.50
N ALA A 16 7.97 2.09 -14.16
CA ALA A 16 9.30 1.72 -13.70
C ALA A 16 10.21 2.97 -13.56
N GLN A 17 10.17 3.88 -14.52
CA GLN A 17 10.92 5.13 -14.46
C GLN A 17 10.48 6.03 -13.31
N GLN A 18 9.16 6.18 -13.07
CA GLN A 18 8.64 6.97 -11.95
C GLN A 18 9.08 6.38 -10.61
N LEU A 19 8.98 5.06 -10.44
CA LEU A 19 9.43 4.36 -9.23
C LEU A 19 10.93 4.50 -9.00
N ASN A 20 11.74 4.47 -10.06
CA ASN A 20 13.19 4.67 -9.95
C ASN A 20 13.57 6.10 -9.51
N LYS A 21 12.80 7.09 -9.92
CA LYS A 21 13.01 8.51 -9.56
C LYS A 21 12.51 8.84 -8.17
N ALA A 22 11.53 8.09 -7.66
CA ALA A 22 10.94 8.34 -6.36
C ALA A 22 11.96 8.17 -5.23
N LYS A 23 11.98 9.15 -4.32
CA LYS A 23 12.85 9.15 -3.15
C LYS A 23 12.22 8.45 -1.95
N LYS A 24 10.89 8.51 -1.87
CA LYS A 24 10.08 7.91 -0.80
C LYS A 24 8.89 7.14 -1.38
N PRO A 25 9.14 6.12 -2.23
CA PRO A 25 8.07 5.32 -2.79
C PRO A 25 7.37 4.50 -1.70
N LEU A 26 6.06 4.27 -1.85
CA LEU A 26 5.23 3.48 -0.95
C LEU A 26 4.30 2.59 -1.76
N LEU A 27 4.16 1.32 -1.36
CA LEU A 27 3.13 0.44 -1.90
C LEU A 27 1.93 0.37 -0.96
N ILE A 28 0.71 0.39 -1.54
CA ILE A 28 -0.54 0.05 -0.84
C ILE A 28 -1.10 -1.19 -1.53
N LEU A 29 -1.18 -2.29 -0.78
CA LEU A 29 -1.62 -3.58 -1.29
C LEU A 29 -3.03 -3.89 -0.76
N GLY A 30 -3.98 -4.02 -1.67
CA GLY A 30 -5.35 -4.42 -1.37
C GLY A 30 -5.60 -5.91 -1.58
N GLY A 31 -6.84 -6.34 -1.36
CA GLY A 31 -7.26 -7.74 -1.51
C GLY A 31 -6.99 -8.32 -2.90
N GLY A 32 -7.06 -7.49 -3.95
CA GLY A 32 -6.76 -7.90 -5.32
C GLY A 32 -5.29 -8.20 -5.61
N ALA A 33 -4.37 -7.87 -4.67
CA ALA A 33 -2.94 -8.14 -4.82
C ALA A 33 -2.52 -9.53 -4.32
N LYS A 34 -3.39 -10.30 -3.66
CA LYS A 34 -3.02 -11.57 -3.00
C LYS A 34 -2.34 -12.58 -3.92
N GLU A 35 -2.89 -12.77 -5.11
CA GLU A 35 -2.35 -13.74 -6.05
C GLU A 35 -0.99 -13.32 -6.66
N SER A 36 -0.61 -12.06 -6.51
CA SER A 36 0.70 -11.55 -6.98
C SER A 36 1.82 -11.69 -5.94
N GLU A 37 1.56 -12.26 -4.77
CA GLU A 37 2.53 -12.42 -3.69
C GLU A 37 3.90 -12.99 -4.14
N PRO A 38 3.99 -14.01 -5.04
CA PRO A 38 5.27 -14.53 -5.49
C PRO A 38 6.19 -13.47 -6.13
N TYR A 39 5.59 -12.42 -6.72
CA TYR A 39 6.35 -11.33 -7.34
C TYR A 39 6.57 -10.14 -6.41
N LEU A 40 5.69 -9.96 -5.43
CA LEU A 40 5.72 -8.78 -4.55
C LEU A 40 6.95 -8.75 -3.64
N HIS A 41 7.42 -9.89 -3.15
CA HIS A 41 8.61 -9.96 -2.31
C HIS A 41 9.82 -9.34 -2.99
N GLU A 42 10.09 -9.75 -4.21
CA GLU A 42 11.22 -9.24 -4.98
C GLU A 42 10.97 -7.80 -5.47
N LEU A 43 9.73 -7.49 -5.85
CA LEU A 43 9.35 -6.19 -6.36
C LEU A 43 9.58 -5.07 -5.32
N ILE A 44 9.14 -5.27 -4.07
CA ILE A 44 9.30 -4.27 -3.00
C ILE A 44 10.76 -4.07 -2.61
N GLU A 45 11.60 -5.10 -2.68
CA GLU A 45 13.04 -4.98 -2.48
C GLU A 45 13.72 -4.26 -3.63
N ALA A 46 13.37 -4.60 -4.87
CA ALA A 46 13.93 -3.96 -6.06
C ALA A 46 13.57 -2.47 -6.14
N ILE A 47 12.35 -2.10 -5.76
CA ILE A 47 11.92 -0.70 -5.70
C ILE A 47 12.53 0.00 -4.46
N GLY A 48 12.84 -0.73 -3.39
CA GLY A 48 13.24 -0.18 -2.10
C GLY A 48 12.10 0.61 -1.45
N ALA A 49 10.90 0.03 -1.44
CA ALA A 49 9.70 0.67 -0.92
C ALA A 49 9.06 -0.15 0.20
N PRO A 50 8.57 0.48 1.28
CA PRO A 50 7.71 -0.19 2.23
C PRO A 50 6.36 -0.52 1.57
N ALA A 51 5.72 -1.59 2.06
CA ALA A 51 4.39 -1.99 1.63
C ALA A 51 3.42 -1.98 2.81
N ILE A 52 2.29 -1.31 2.65
CA ILE A 52 1.17 -1.30 3.57
C ILE A 52 0.11 -2.25 3.03
N THR A 53 -0.48 -3.07 3.91
CA THR A 53 -1.58 -3.96 3.55
C THR A 53 -2.90 -3.46 4.11
N THR A 54 -3.93 -3.38 3.25
CA THR A 54 -5.30 -3.09 3.71
C THR A 54 -5.89 -4.27 4.48
N VAL A 55 -7.05 -4.07 5.10
CA VAL A 55 -7.74 -5.13 5.86
C VAL A 55 -7.96 -6.38 5.00
N ASN A 56 -8.36 -6.20 3.74
CA ASN A 56 -8.59 -7.31 2.81
C ASN A 56 -7.32 -8.00 2.33
N ALA A 57 -6.13 -7.39 2.54
CA ALA A 57 -4.83 -7.95 2.18
C ALA A 57 -4.06 -8.52 3.39
N ARG A 58 -4.74 -8.76 4.52
CA ARG A 58 -4.11 -9.35 5.71
C ARG A 58 -3.43 -10.67 5.39
N GLY A 59 -2.22 -10.84 5.90
CA GLY A 59 -1.38 -12.02 5.68
C GLY A 59 -0.50 -11.93 4.43
N LEU A 60 -0.79 -11.03 3.50
CA LEU A 60 0.05 -10.79 2.33
C LEU A 60 1.43 -10.28 2.77
N LEU A 61 2.49 -10.82 2.16
CA LEU A 61 3.90 -10.58 2.51
C LEU A 61 4.32 -11.08 3.91
N GLY A 62 3.43 -11.66 4.68
CA GLY A 62 3.76 -12.25 5.98
C GLY A 62 4.65 -11.37 6.87
N ASN A 63 5.82 -11.90 7.27
CA ASN A 63 6.80 -11.19 8.10
C ASN A 63 7.88 -10.45 7.29
N HIS A 64 7.63 -10.16 6.00
CA HIS A 64 8.64 -9.49 5.18
C HIS A 64 9.12 -8.18 5.83
N PRO A 65 10.45 -7.91 5.90
CA PRO A 65 10.99 -6.74 6.62
C PRO A 65 10.47 -5.39 6.13
N LEU A 66 10.07 -5.28 4.85
CA LEU A 66 9.53 -4.07 4.26
C LEU A 66 7.98 -3.98 4.31
N CYS A 67 7.29 -4.99 4.88
CA CYS A 67 5.84 -4.96 5.03
C CYS A 67 5.44 -4.27 6.34
N ILE A 68 4.45 -3.40 6.29
CA ILE A 68 3.77 -2.81 7.44
C ILE A 68 2.34 -3.36 7.45
N PRO A 69 2.07 -4.44 8.22
CA PRO A 69 0.76 -5.10 8.21
C PRO A 69 -0.25 -4.33 9.06
N ALA A 70 -0.50 -3.08 8.69
CA ALA A 70 -1.35 -2.17 9.45
C ALA A 70 -2.25 -1.35 8.52
N SER A 71 -3.49 -1.13 8.98
CA SER A 71 -4.49 -0.39 8.21
C SER A 71 -4.12 1.09 8.03
N PRO A 72 -4.41 1.68 6.86
CA PRO A 72 -4.35 3.13 6.63
C PRO A 72 -5.21 3.98 7.59
N SER A 73 -6.08 3.37 8.39
CA SER A 73 -6.85 4.05 9.44
C SER A 73 -6.00 4.50 10.63
N LEU A 74 -4.80 3.92 10.81
CA LEU A 74 -3.89 4.33 11.88
C LEU A 74 -3.17 5.63 11.53
N THR A 75 -2.97 6.48 12.56
CA THR A 75 -2.34 7.80 12.40
C THR A 75 -0.93 7.67 11.83
N CYS A 76 -0.11 6.77 12.38
CA CYS A 76 1.25 6.54 11.92
C CYS A 76 1.33 6.07 10.46
N ILE A 77 0.31 5.35 9.97
CA ILE A 77 0.23 4.93 8.57
C ILE A 77 -0.21 6.08 7.66
N ARG A 78 -1.17 6.91 8.11
CA ARG A 78 -1.58 8.12 7.37
C ARG A 78 -0.41 9.09 7.20
N GLU A 79 0.39 9.30 8.24
CA GLU A 79 1.62 10.09 8.18
C GLU A 79 2.58 9.52 7.13
N LYS A 80 2.76 8.19 7.11
CA LYS A 80 3.62 7.53 6.12
C LYS A 80 3.14 7.72 4.69
N ILE A 81 1.82 7.70 4.46
CA ILE A 81 1.23 7.98 3.15
C ILE A 81 1.47 9.45 2.74
N LEU A 82 1.34 10.39 3.68
CA LEU A 82 1.59 11.81 3.43
C LEU A 82 3.05 12.12 3.11
N GLU A 83 4.00 11.37 3.68
CA GLU A 83 5.43 11.52 3.42
C GLU A 83 5.87 10.96 2.06
N ALA A 84 5.08 10.03 1.48
CA ALA A 84 5.43 9.39 0.23
C ALA A 84 5.35 10.39 -0.93
N ASP A 85 6.39 10.43 -1.75
CA ASP A 85 6.41 11.20 -2.99
C ASP A 85 5.75 10.45 -4.15
N LEU A 86 5.64 9.11 -4.04
CA LEU A 86 4.92 8.25 -4.97
C LEU A 86 4.26 7.10 -4.23
N VAL A 87 2.98 6.87 -4.49
CA VAL A 87 2.23 5.70 -4.03
C VAL A 87 1.85 4.82 -5.19
N LEU A 88 2.24 3.54 -5.14
CA LEU A 88 1.76 2.49 -6.05
C LEU A 88 0.72 1.65 -5.32
N ALA A 89 -0.54 1.76 -5.73
CA ALA A 89 -1.64 1.00 -5.15
C ALA A 89 -2.03 -0.16 -6.09
N ILE A 90 -2.03 -1.38 -5.57
CA ILE A 90 -2.30 -2.60 -6.33
C ILE A 90 -3.51 -3.32 -5.70
N GLY A 91 -4.59 -3.47 -6.47
CA GLY A 91 -5.80 -4.19 -6.06
C GLY A 91 -6.45 -3.62 -4.79
N SER A 92 -6.40 -2.29 -4.63
CA SER A 92 -6.99 -1.58 -3.49
C SER A 92 -8.15 -0.70 -3.93
N GLU A 93 -9.30 -0.90 -3.30
CA GLU A 93 -10.51 -0.11 -3.56
C GLU A 93 -10.43 1.32 -2.99
N PHE A 94 -9.45 1.62 -2.13
CA PHE A 94 -9.43 2.84 -1.31
C PHE A 94 -10.75 3.00 -0.54
N GLY A 95 -11.17 1.90 0.10
CA GLY A 95 -12.45 1.84 0.82
C GLY A 95 -12.48 2.78 2.02
N GLU A 96 -13.66 3.29 2.32
CA GLU A 96 -13.91 4.20 3.45
C GLU A 96 -13.49 3.59 4.79
N THR A 97 -13.71 2.29 4.96
CA THR A 97 -13.33 1.55 6.17
C THR A 97 -11.81 1.48 6.37
N ASP A 98 -11.05 1.23 5.29
CA ASP A 98 -9.58 1.15 5.38
C ASP A 98 -8.95 2.47 5.79
N PHE A 99 -9.57 3.60 5.42
CA PHE A 99 -9.05 4.94 5.67
C PHE A 99 -9.78 5.68 6.80
N ASP A 100 -10.70 5.02 7.50
CA ASP A 100 -11.48 5.59 8.63
C ASP A 100 -12.17 6.92 8.27
N LEU A 101 -12.77 6.98 7.08
CA LEU A 101 -13.44 8.19 6.59
C LEU A 101 -14.64 8.60 7.44
N TYR A 102 -15.20 7.67 8.19
CA TYR A 102 -16.30 7.92 9.11
C TYR A 102 -15.90 8.82 10.28
N ARG A 103 -14.59 8.87 10.60
CA ARG A 103 -14.05 9.70 11.67
C ARG A 103 -13.60 11.06 11.16
N ASP A 104 -12.75 11.09 10.14
CA ASP A 104 -12.07 12.32 9.66
C ASP A 104 -12.63 12.82 8.32
N GLY A 105 -13.43 11.99 7.61
CA GLY A 105 -14.09 12.35 6.34
C GLY A 105 -13.15 12.61 5.16
N LYS A 106 -11.84 12.34 5.29
CA LYS A 106 -10.86 12.71 4.27
C LYS A 106 -9.80 11.62 4.07
N PHE A 107 -9.52 11.34 2.80
CA PHE A 107 -8.32 10.60 2.44
C PHE A 107 -7.06 11.42 2.71
N PRO A 108 -5.92 10.78 3.06
CA PRO A 108 -4.65 11.47 3.09
C PRO A 108 -4.32 11.99 1.69
N LYS A 109 -3.72 13.18 1.61
CA LYS A 109 -3.26 13.73 0.34
C LYS A 109 -2.08 12.91 -0.17
N ILE A 110 -2.26 12.26 -1.33
CA ILE A 110 -1.21 11.53 -2.03
C ILE A 110 -0.60 12.48 -3.08
N GLN A 111 0.73 12.57 -3.14
CA GLN A 111 1.43 13.49 -4.04
C GLN A 111 1.42 13.00 -5.49
N TYR A 112 1.66 11.70 -5.68
CA TYR A 112 1.61 11.03 -6.98
C TYR A 112 1.08 9.62 -6.78
N LEU A 113 -0.05 9.29 -7.39
CA LEU A 113 -0.73 8.01 -7.24
C LEU A 113 -0.74 7.24 -8.55
N ILE A 114 -0.25 6.00 -8.50
CA ILE A 114 -0.42 5.00 -9.55
C ILE A 114 -1.38 3.94 -9.02
N ARG A 115 -2.46 3.66 -9.74
CA ARG A 115 -3.42 2.61 -9.36
C ARG A 115 -3.47 1.51 -10.38
N VAL A 116 -3.47 0.28 -9.87
CA VAL A 116 -3.65 -0.94 -10.65
C VAL A 116 -4.85 -1.70 -10.11
N ASP A 117 -5.83 -1.92 -10.95
CA ASP A 117 -7.01 -2.71 -10.60
C ASP A 117 -7.54 -3.45 -11.83
N ILE A 118 -8.14 -4.61 -11.60
CA ILE A 118 -8.79 -5.39 -12.66
C ILE A 118 -10.12 -4.75 -13.09
N ASP A 119 -10.80 -4.07 -12.15
CA ASP A 119 -12.02 -3.34 -12.42
C ASP A 119 -11.75 -1.86 -12.74
N ARG A 120 -12.07 -1.48 -13.98
CA ARG A 120 -11.92 -0.11 -14.46
C ARG A 120 -12.69 0.92 -13.61
N ASN A 121 -13.82 0.53 -13.04
CA ASN A 121 -14.64 1.43 -12.23
C ASN A 121 -13.96 1.76 -10.88
N GLN A 122 -13.13 0.84 -10.36
CA GLN A 122 -12.40 1.08 -9.13
C GLN A 122 -11.26 2.08 -9.32
N LEU A 123 -10.65 2.16 -10.50
CA LEU A 123 -9.44 2.96 -10.73
C LEU A 123 -9.59 4.45 -10.40
N ASN A 124 -10.79 5.02 -10.57
CA ASN A 124 -11.05 6.44 -10.30
C ASN A 124 -11.93 6.66 -9.06
N LYS A 125 -12.34 5.59 -8.39
CA LYS A 125 -13.20 5.68 -7.21
C LYS A 125 -12.42 6.27 -6.04
N ASN A 126 -13.04 7.21 -5.33
CA ASN A 126 -12.55 7.87 -4.13
C ASN A 126 -11.34 8.80 -4.35
N ILE A 127 -10.25 8.33 -4.92
CA ILE A 127 -9.06 9.13 -5.23
C ILE A 127 -8.70 8.93 -6.70
N LYS A 128 -8.59 10.02 -7.44
CA LYS A 128 -8.16 9.98 -8.85
C LYS A 128 -6.63 9.83 -8.91
N PRO A 129 -6.11 8.82 -9.63
CA PRO A 129 -4.68 8.65 -9.80
C PRO A 129 -4.11 9.50 -10.94
N GLU A 130 -2.80 9.74 -10.94
CA GLU A 130 -2.04 10.26 -12.08
C GLU A 130 -1.88 9.20 -13.17
N ILE A 131 -1.73 7.91 -12.78
CA ILE A 131 -1.69 6.79 -13.72
C ILE A 131 -2.70 5.73 -13.27
N ALA A 132 -3.67 5.42 -14.12
CA ALA A 132 -4.66 4.38 -13.91
C ALA A 132 -4.38 3.20 -14.86
N ILE A 133 -4.16 2.01 -14.32
CA ILE A 133 -3.81 0.81 -15.08
C ILE A 133 -4.87 -0.26 -14.84
N LYS A 134 -5.61 -0.61 -15.90
CA LYS A 134 -6.51 -1.76 -15.87
C LYS A 134 -5.69 -3.02 -16.14
N SER A 135 -5.44 -3.81 -15.12
CA SER A 135 -4.72 -5.08 -15.20
C SER A 135 -4.98 -5.95 -14.00
N SER A 136 -4.79 -7.26 -14.15
CA SER A 136 -4.64 -8.12 -13.00
C SER A 136 -3.33 -7.79 -12.26
N ALA A 137 -3.34 -7.91 -10.92
CA ALA A 137 -2.17 -7.64 -10.10
C ALA A 137 -0.98 -8.54 -10.48
N ILE A 138 -1.24 -9.82 -10.81
CA ILE A 138 -0.21 -10.78 -11.24
C ILE A 138 0.50 -10.30 -12.50
N GLN A 139 -0.26 -9.98 -13.55
CA GLN A 139 0.33 -9.55 -14.82
C GLN A 139 1.11 -8.27 -14.65
N PHE A 140 0.53 -7.29 -13.94
CA PHE A 140 1.22 -6.04 -13.67
C PHE A 140 2.53 -6.25 -12.90
N CYS A 141 2.51 -6.97 -11.78
CA CYS A 141 3.70 -7.20 -10.95
C CYS A 141 4.79 -7.97 -11.73
N LYS A 142 4.40 -8.98 -12.50
CA LYS A 142 5.31 -9.75 -13.35
C LYS A 142 6.00 -8.87 -14.38
N HIS A 143 5.24 -8.07 -15.13
CA HIS A 143 5.79 -7.20 -16.17
C HIS A 143 6.64 -6.07 -15.59
N LEU A 144 6.19 -5.46 -14.48
CA LEU A 144 6.97 -4.41 -13.80
C LEU A 144 8.30 -4.95 -13.27
N LEU A 145 8.28 -6.13 -12.63
CA LEU A 145 9.50 -6.75 -12.13
C LEU A 145 10.48 -7.09 -13.26
N TYR A 146 9.96 -7.60 -14.39
CA TYR A 146 10.77 -7.84 -15.57
C TYR A 146 11.42 -6.55 -16.08
N GLU A 147 10.67 -5.47 -16.18
CA GLU A 147 11.16 -4.16 -16.64
C GLU A 147 12.23 -3.57 -15.73
N ILE A 148 12.02 -3.65 -14.39
CA ILE A 148 13.00 -3.21 -13.40
C ILE A 148 14.31 -3.98 -13.54
N LYS A 149 14.25 -5.30 -13.75
CA LYS A 149 15.43 -6.15 -13.98
C LYS A 149 16.13 -5.82 -15.29
N ALA A 150 15.37 -5.64 -16.35
CA ALA A 150 15.91 -5.29 -17.68
C ALA A 150 16.64 -3.95 -17.68
N LYS A 151 16.13 -2.97 -16.96
CA LYS A 151 16.74 -1.63 -16.82
C LYS A 151 17.86 -1.57 -15.78
N ARG A 152 18.12 -2.68 -15.06
CA ARG A 152 19.20 -2.79 -14.06
C ARG A 152 19.17 -1.64 -13.05
N PHE A 153 18.02 -1.50 -12.36
CA PHE A 153 17.94 -0.54 -11.26
C PHE A 153 19.08 -0.78 -10.27
N GLU A 154 19.72 0.31 -9.84
CA GLU A 154 20.77 0.22 -8.84
C GLU A 154 20.22 -0.38 -7.56
N PRO A 155 20.89 -1.39 -6.98
CA PRO A 155 20.51 -1.98 -5.71
C PRO A 155 20.43 -0.90 -4.63
N LYS A 156 19.31 -0.85 -3.91
CA LYS A 156 19.14 0.11 -2.81
C LYS A 156 19.64 -0.48 -1.50
N ASP A 157 20.34 0.31 -0.71
CA ASP A 157 20.61 -0.06 0.69
C ASP A 157 19.32 0.09 1.51
N LEU A 158 18.78 -1.04 1.94
CA LEU A 158 17.53 -1.13 2.68
C LEU A 158 17.72 -1.15 4.20
N THR A 159 18.95 -0.98 4.68
CA THR A 159 19.29 -1.12 6.11
C THR A 159 18.50 -0.14 6.96
N GLN A 160 18.57 1.16 6.63
CA GLN A 160 17.86 2.19 7.36
C GLN A 160 16.34 2.04 7.21
N LEU A 161 15.86 1.74 6.00
CA LEU A 161 14.43 1.51 5.75
C LEU A 161 13.86 0.38 6.62
N LYS A 162 14.59 -0.73 6.76
CA LYS A 162 14.17 -1.86 7.63
C LYS A 162 14.09 -1.45 9.10
N ILE A 163 14.98 -0.59 9.57
CA ILE A 163 14.96 -0.04 10.93
C ILE A 163 13.73 0.86 11.11
N ASP A 164 13.51 1.78 10.17
CA ASP A 164 12.36 2.70 10.22
C ASP A 164 11.03 1.94 10.23
N ILE A 165 10.91 0.87 9.45
CA ILE A 165 9.71 0.02 9.43
C ILE A 165 9.47 -0.67 10.78
N LYS A 166 10.52 -1.14 11.46
CA LYS A 166 10.36 -1.70 12.81
C LYS A 166 9.79 -0.66 13.77
N VAL A 167 10.30 0.57 13.74
CA VAL A 167 9.79 1.68 14.57
C VAL A 167 8.32 1.96 14.24
N ILE A 168 7.95 1.98 12.95
CA ILE A 168 6.56 2.20 12.55
C ILE A 168 5.65 1.07 13.04
N ARG A 169 6.08 -0.18 12.95
CA ARG A 169 5.32 -1.34 13.47
C ARG A 169 5.04 -1.21 14.97
N GLU A 170 6.03 -0.81 15.78
CA GLU A 170 5.84 -0.56 17.22
C GLU A 170 4.84 0.59 17.45
N LYS A 171 4.98 1.71 16.73
CA LYS A 171 4.00 2.81 16.82
C LYS A 171 2.57 2.36 16.48
N CYS A 172 2.41 1.51 15.45
CA CYS A 172 1.10 0.96 15.10
C CYS A 172 0.53 0.09 16.23
N LYS A 173 1.37 -0.74 16.86
CA LYS A 173 0.99 -1.57 17.99
C LYS A 173 0.53 -0.71 19.18
N ASP A 174 1.32 0.28 19.56
CA ASP A 174 1.00 1.21 20.65
C ASP A 174 -0.30 2.00 20.37
N GLU A 175 -0.53 2.41 19.12
CA GLU A 175 -1.77 3.09 18.73
C GLU A 175 -2.99 2.17 18.84
N ILE A 176 -2.85 0.91 18.41
CA ILE A 176 -3.92 -0.10 18.52
C ILE A 176 -4.22 -0.39 20.00
N GLU A 177 -3.21 -0.62 20.83
CA GLU A 177 -3.37 -0.89 22.26
C GLU A 177 -4.09 0.27 22.97
N ARG A 178 -3.72 1.52 22.69
CA ARG A 178 -4.42 2.70 23.22
C ARG A 178 -5.89 2.76 22.79
N LYS A 179 -6.16 2.51 21.51
CA LYS A 179 -7.54 2.51 20.98
C LYS A 179 -8.40 1.38 21.55
N LEU A 180 -7.80 0.25 21.94
CA LEU A 180 -8.51 -0.86 22.58
C LEU A 180 -8.79 -0.59 24.07
N GLN A 181 -7.97 0.19 24.75
CA GLN A 181 -8.20 0.56 26.16
C GLN A 181 -9.35 1.57 26.31
N ASP A 182 -9.46 2.53 25.39
CA ASP A 182 -10.52 3.56 25.43
C ASP A 182 -11.97 3.04 25.47
N PRO A 183 -12.39 2.05 24.62
CA PRO A 183 -13.74 1.52 24.67
C PRO A 183 -14.04 0.74 25.95
N LEU A 184 -13.05 0.06 26.51
CA LEU A 184 -13.20 -0.69 27.76
C LEU A 184 -13.34 0.27 28.96
N ASP A 185 -12.61 1.35 28.99
CA ASP A 185 -12.72 2.40 30.00
C ASP A 185 -14.09 3.11 29.91
N LEU A 186 -14.58 3.38 28.70
CA LEU A 186 -15.90 3.94 28.48
C LEU A 186 -17.02 3.01 28.96
N ILE A 187 -16.95 1.71 28.62
CA ILE A 187 -17.91 0.71 29.10
C ILE A 187 -17.84 0.58 30.62
N PHE A 188 -16.66 0.55 31.20
CA PHE A 188 -16.46 0.48 32.65
C PHE A 188 -17.07 1.68 33.39
N ARG A 189 -16.89 2.89 32.86
CA ARG A 189 -17.52 4.12 33.39
C ARG A 189 -19.05 4.10 33.25
N LEU A 190 -19.56 3.60 32.12
CA LEU A 190 -21.00 3.48 31.90
C LEU A 190 -21.64 2.46 32.86
N VAL A 191 -20.97 1.34 33.11
CA VAL A 191 -21.51 0.28 34.02
C VAL A 191 -21.41 0.71 35.49
N ASN A 192 -20.41 1.49 35.88
CA ASN A 192 -20.24 1.92 37.30
C ASN A 192 -20.98 3.21 37.66
N ASN A 193 -21.65 3.87 36.69
CA ASN A 193 -22.48 5.04 36.95
C ASN A 193 -23.99 4.71 37.03
N PHE A 194 -24.34 3.43 37.08
CA PHE A 194 -25.63 2.88 37.42
C PHE A 194 -25.57 2.10 38.76
#